data_6ed8173599be0e2e8664a7fea601f8ed
#
_entry.id   6ed8173599be0e2e8664a7fea601f8ed
#
_cell.length_a   1.000
_cell.length_b   1.000
_cell.length_c   1.000
_cell.angle_alpha   90.00
_cell.angle_beta   90.00
_cell.angle_gamma   90.00
#
_symmetry.space_group_name_H-M   'P 1'
#
loop_
_entity.id
_entity.type
_entity.pdbx_description
1 polymer ?
#
loop_
_entity_poly.entity_id
_entity_poly.type
_entity_poly.pdbx_seq_one_letter_code
_entity_poly.pdbx_strand_id
1 'polypeptide(L)'
;TIKYFENSMVQNYWKEAFKINDGTKIVGFIKKKGISNNTFTDSVNRKFLQDYEDTMNILKLIPKNYSFVDFKTKKIGLPRLMQLYFTNKITKNPYYLNLSGTGSGKTLSAVLASRILDCKVTLVVCPNDVVEQWGGDPQKGKNGDIKDIFPDSVVYTKNDVFTTKLNSKDHQYLVLNWEKFQ
;
A
#
# COMPACT_ATOMS: atom_id res chain seq x y z
N THR A 1 10.41 -27.88 -1.59
CA THR A 1 9.13 -28.27 -2.24
C THR A 1 7.93 -27.96 -1.34
N ILE A 2 7.93 -28.34 -0.06
CA ILE A 2 6.81 -28.07 0.89
C ILE A 2 6.55 -26.56 1.01
N LYS A 3 7.58 -25.73 1.23
CA LYS A 3 7.43 -24.25 1.31
C LYS A 3 6.82 -23.64 0.04
N TYR A 4 7.07 -24.19 -1.12
CA TYR A 4 6.48 -23.75 -2.37
C TYR A 4 4.96 -24.01 -2.38
N PHE A 5 4.52 -25.20 -2.02
CA PHE A 5 3.10 -25.55 -1.95
C PHE A 5 2.36 -24.75 -0.87
N GLU A 6 2.97 -24.55 0.31
CA GLU A 6 2.42 -23.67 1.35
C GLU A 6 2.15 -22.27 0.80
N ASN A 7 3.15 -21.66 0.14
CA ASN A 7 3.01 -20.32 -0.42
C ASN A 7 1.93 -20.25 -1.49
N SER A 8 1.83 -21.28 -2.35
CA SER A 8 0.82 -21.31 -3.41
C SER A 8 -0.61 -21.41 -2.85
N MET A 9 -0.83 -22.22 -1.80
CA MET A 9 -2.13 -22.30 -1.13
C MET A 9 -2.52 -21.00 -0.42
N VAL A 10 -1.57 -20.37 0.29
CA VAL A 10 -1.80 -19.05 0.91
C VAL A 10 -2.13 -18.00 -0.15
N GLN A 11 -1.42 -18.02 -1.30
CA GLN A 11 -1.74 -17.12 -2.42
C GLN A 11 -3.15 -17.36 -2.99
N ASN A 12 -3.61 -18.61 -3.06
CA ASN A 12 -4.97 -18.91 -3.51
C ASN A 12 -6.03 -18.36 -2.55
N TYR A 13 -5.84 -18.46 -1.24
CA TYR A 13 -6.71 -17.82 -0.26
C TYR A 13 -6.76 -16.30 -0.47
N TRP A 14 -5.62 -15.66 -0.69
CA TRP A 14 -5.59 -14.23 -0.97
C TRP A 14 -6.25 -13.85 -2.30
N LYS A 15 -6.07 -14.65 -3.35
CA LYS A 15 -6.77 -14.43 -4.64
C LYS A 15 -8.29 -14.43 -4.45
N GLU A 16 -8.82 -15.39 -3.71
CA GLU A 16 -10.26 -15.45 -3.43
C GLU A 16 -10.72 -14.26 -2.56
N ALA A 17 -9.97 -13.90 -1.53
CA ALA A 17 -10.28 -12.75 -0.69
C ALA A 17 -10.27 -11.42 -1.50
N PHE A 18 -9.32 -11.25 -2.40
CA PHE A 18 -9.22 -10.04 -3.24
C PHE A 18 -10.36 -9.92 -4.26
N LYS A 19 -10.84 -11.04 -4.82
CA LYS A 19 -11.97 -11.03 -5.75
C LYS A 19 -13.21 -10.35 -5.17
N ILE A 20 -13.51 -10.61 -3.90
CA ILE A 20 -14.69 -10.07 -3.21
C ILE A 20 -14.35 -8.87 -2.30
N ASN A 21 -13.09 -8.46 -2.26
CA ASN A 21 -12.57 -7.44 -1.35
C ASN A 21 -12.84 -7.75 0.15
N ASP A 22 -12.90 -9.03 0.50
CA ASP A 22 -13.19 -9.50 1.85
C ASP A 22 -12.59 -10.88 2.09
N GLY A 23 -11.98 -11.11 3.25
CA GLY A 23 -11.42 -12.39 3.66
C GLY A 23 -12.23 -13.13 4.73
N THR A 24 -13.32 -12.55 5.22
CA THR A 24 -14.08 -13.10 6.36
C THR A 24 -14.66 -14.48 6.10
N LYS A 25 -15.09 -14.78 4.86
CA LYS A 25 -15.58 -16.12 4.48
C LYS A 25 -14.50 -17.18 4.62
N ILE A 26 -13.26 -16.88 4.20
CA ILE A 26 -12.13 -17.82 4.30
C ILE A 26 -11.75 -18.00 5.77
N VAL A 27 -11.66 -16.91 6.52
CA VAL A 27 -11.41 -16.92 7.97
C VAL A 27 -12.46 -17.75 8.70
N GLY A 28 -13.75 -17.55 8.40
CA GLY A 28 -14.87 -18.30 8.98
C GLY A 28 -14.79 -19.79 8.67
N PHE A 29 -14.47 -20.15 7.42
CA PHE A 29 -14.29 -21.54 7.01
C PHE A 29 -13.14 -22.23 7.78
N ILE A 30 -11.98 -21.55 7.89
CA ILE A 30 -10.81 -22.09 8.62
C ILE A 30 -11.17 -22.28 10.10
N LYS A 31 -11.76 -21.27 10.74
CA LYS A 31 -12.16 -21.35 12.16
C LYS A 31 -13.18 -22.45 12.43
N LYS A 32 -14.14 -22.66 11.52
CA LYS A 32 -15.14 -23.72 11.66
C LYS A 32 -14.56 -25.11 11.57
N LYS A 33 -13.52 -25.33 10.75
CA LYS A 33 -12.84 -26.63 10.63
C LYS A 33 -11.98 -26.97 11.85
N GLY A 34 -11.57 -25.95 12.60
CA GLY A 34 -10.54 -26.09 13.63
C GLY A 34 -9.14 -26.22 13.02
N ILE A 35 -8.12 -26.01 13.84
CA ILE A 35 -6.71 -26.12 13.44
C ILE A 35 -6.03 -27.08 14.40
N SER A 36 -5.47 -28.17 13.87
CA SER A 36 -4.62 -29.09 14.62
C SER A 36 -3.13 -28.65 14.52
N ASN A 37 -2.26 -29.21 15.35
CA ASN A 37 -0.86 -28.79 15.36
C ASN A 37 0.02 -29.46 14.30
N ASN A 38 -0.48 -30.48 13.57
CA ASN A 38 0.37 -31.45 12.89
C ASN A 38 0.10 -31.67 11.40
N THR A 39 -0.72 -30.85 10.72
CA THR A 39 -0.98 -31.04 9.29
C THR A 39 -0.45 -29.87 8.45
N PHE A 40 -0.06 -30.19 7.21
CA PHE A 40 0.34 -29.19 6.22
C PHE A 40 -0.75 -28.13 6.00
N THR A 41 -2.00 -28.56 5.91
CA THR A 41 -3.15 -27.67 5.73
C THR A 41 -3.28 -26.69 6.90
N ASP A 42 -3.03 -27.12 8.12
CA ASP A 42 -3.11 -26.27 9.30
C ASP A 42 -1.99 -25.24 9.37
N SER A 43 -0.80 -25.59 8.88
CA SER A 43 0.30 -24.65 8.70
C SER A 43 -0.09 -23.52 7.74
N VAL A 44 -0.67 -23.86 6.58
CA VAL A 44 -1.19 -22.90 5.60
C VAL A 44 -2.29 -22.03 6.19
N ASN A 45 -3.23 -22.64 6.91
CA ASN A 45 -4.34 -21.96 7.53
C ASN A 45 -3.87 -20.93 8.58
N ARG A 46 -2.94 -21.30 9.46
CA ARG A 46 -2.34 -20.38 10.45
C ARG A 46 -1.65 -19.21 9.79
N LYS A 47 -0.85 -19.51 8.75
CA LYS A 47 -0.13 -18.47 8.02
C LYS A 47 -1.07 -17.47 7.36
N PHE A 48 -2.15 -17.95 6.74
CA PHE A 48 -3.16 -17.06 6.18
C PHE A 48 -3.88 -16.25 7.26
N LEU A 49 -4.31 -16.87 8.36
CA LEU A 49 -4.99 -16.17 9.46
C LEU A 49 -4.12 -15.07 10.06
N GLN A 50 -2.84 -15.35 10.30
CA GLN A 50 -1.90 -14.34 10.83
C GLN A 50 -1.69 -13.22 9.81
N ASP A 51 -1.46 -13.53 8.55
CA ASP A 51 -1.29 -12.53 7.49
C ASP A 51 -2.55 -11.68 7.30
N TYR A 52 -3.73 -12.28 7.45
CA TYR A 52 -5.01 -11.57 7.35
C TYR A 52 -5.21 -10.63 8.55
N GLU A 53 -4.96 -11.10 9.76
CA GLU A 53 -5.02 -10.27 10.96
C GLU A 53 -4.06 -9.08 10.87
N ASP A 54 -2.81 -9.32 10.52
CA ASP A 54 -1.79 -8.30 10.30
C ASP A 54 -2.23 -7.27 9.25
N THR A 55 -2.82 -7.75 8.17
CA THR A 55 -3.35 -6.89 7.09
C THR A 55 -4.50 -6.01 7.58
N MET A 56 -5.43 -6.57 8.34
CA MET A 56 -6.55 -5.80 8.90
C MET A 56 -6.11 -4.81 9.98
N ASN A 57 -5.04 -5.10 10.71
CA ASN A 57 -4.46 -4.17 11.69
C ASN A 57 -3.91 -2.89 11.04
N ILE A 58 -3.57 -2.90 9.74
CA ILE A 58 -3.20 -1.68 9.00
C ILE A 58 -4.29 -0.60 9.10
N LEU A 59 -5.57 -0.97 9.14
CA LEU A 59 -6.67 -0.01 9.30
C LEU A 59 -6.55 0.83 10.57
N LYS A 60 -6.01 0.26 11.66
CA LYS A 60 -5.80 0.95 12.93
C LYS A 60 -4.59 1.90 12.90
N LEU A 61 -3.69 1.70 11.96
CA LEU A 61 -2.46 2.48 11.78
C LEU A 61 -2.62 3.62 10.77
N ILE A 62 -3.76 3.69 10.07
CA ILE A 62 -4.01 4.77 9.10
C ILE A 62 -3.99 6.11 9.84
N PRO A 63 -3.11 7.06 9.44
CA PRO A 63 -3.06 8.38 10.05
C PRO A 63 -4.39 9.14 9.94
N LYS A 64 -4.72 9.95 10.94
CA LYS A 64 -6.00 10.68 11.02
C LYS A 64 -6.24 11.68 9.88
N ASN A 65 -5.17 12.15 9.25
CA ASN A 65 -5.19 13.09 8.12
C ASN A 65 -5.32 12.40 6.75
N TYR A 66 -5.57 11.08 6.73
CA TYR A 66 -5.92 10.34 5.51
C TYR A 66 -7.22 10.87 4.91
N SER A 67 -7.21 11.22 3.63
CA SER A 67 -8.33 11.91 2.98
C SER A 67 -8.67 11.39 1.58
N PHE A 68 -8.15 10.21 1.19
CA PHE A 68 -8.44 9.68 -0.13
C PHE A 68 -9.94 9.56 -0.39
N VAL A 69 -10.44 10.27 -1.39
CA VAL A 69 -11.85 10.27 -1.76
C VAL A 69 -12.12 9.21 -2.83
N ASP A 70 -12.99 8.28 -2.52
CA ASP A 70 -13.46 7.29 -3.50
C ASP A 70 -14.22 8.00 -4.62
N PHE A 71 -13.80 7.74 -5.88
CA PHE A 71 -14.35 8.41 -7.05
C PHE A 71 -15.86 8.17 -7.24
N LYS A 72 -16.36 6.99 -6.86
CA LYS A 72 -17.77 6.62 -7.04
C LYS A 72 -18.65 7.21 -5.95
N THR A 73 -18.22 7.07 -4.70
CA THR A 73 -19.04 7.47 -3.54
C THR A 73 -18.87 8.94 -3.16
N LYS A 74 -17.80 9.60 -3.64
CA LYS A 74 -17.41 10.97 -3.25
C LYS A 74 -17.21 11.16 -1.74
N LYS A 75 -16.96 10.07 -1.02
CA LYS A 75 -16.66 10.07 0.42
C LYS A 75 -15.24 9.57 0.64
N ILE A 76 -14.67 9.85 1.80
CA ILE A 76 -13.38 9.24 2.20
C ILE A 76 -13.56 7.74 2.21
N GLY A 77 -12.83 7.07 1.32
CA GLY A 77 -12.90 5.63 1.12
C GLY A 77 -11.81 4.91 1.89
N LEU A 78 -12.17 3.81 2.54
CA LEU A 78 -11.15 2.93 3.12
C LEU A 78 -10.35 2.24 2.02
N PRO A 79 -9.06 1.97 2.25
CA PRO A 79 -8.26 1.17 1.34
C PRO A 79 -8.90 -0.20 1.13
N ARG A 80 -8.84 -0.71 -0.11
CA ARG A 80 -9.31 -2.07 -0.42
C ARG A 80 -8.40 -3.10 0.24
N LEU A 81 -8.93 -4.31 0.46
CA LEU A 81 -8.17 -5.40 1.09
C LEU A 81 -6.80 -5.65 0.45
N MET A 82 -6.72 -5.63 -0.88
CA MET A 82 -5.45 -5.77 -1.60
C MET A 82 -4.48 -4.62 -1.31
N GLN A 83 -4.96 -3.39 -1.18
CA GLN A 83 -4.13 -2.23 -0.84
C GLN A 83 -3.61 -2.33 0.60
N LEU A 84 -4.45 -2.76 1.54
CA LEU A 84 -4.03 -3.03 2.93
C LEU A 84 -2.97 -4.14 2.98
N TYR A 85 -3.18 -5.22 2.22
CA TYR A 85 -2.21 -6.31 2.12
C TYR A 85 -0.85 -5.83 1.63
N PHE A 86 -0.79 -5.07 0.53
CA PHE A 86 0.47 -4.54 0.02
C PHE A 86 1.10 -3.54 0.98
N THR A 87 0.32 -2.67 1.61
CA THR A 87 0.81 -1.77 2.66
C THR A 87 1.46 -2.57 3.79
N ASN A 88 0.79 -3.61 4.32
CA ASN A 88 1.36 -4.49 5.35
C ASN A 88 2.68 -5.13 4.91
N LYS A 89 2.76 -5.60 3.65
CA LYS A 89 4.00 -6.21 3.15
C LYS A 89 5.14 -5.20 3.01
N ILE A 90 4.87 -4.00 2.51
CA ILE A 90 5.85 -2.91 2.37
C ILE A 90 6.36 -2.48 3.76
N THR A 91 5.47 -2.32 4.75
CA THR A 91 5.88 -1.88 6.09
C THR A 91 6.72 -2.92 6.85
N LYS A 92 6.62 -4.20 6.48
CA LYS A 92 7.36 -5.28 7.15
C LYS A 92 8.64 -5.71 6.44
N ASN A 93 8.84 -5.29 5.20
CA ASN A 93 9.96 -5.73 4.38
C ASN A 93 10.71 -4.53 3.81
N PRO A 94 12.03 -4.42 4.00
CA PRO A 94 12.83 -3.33 3.46
C PRO A 94 12.85 -3.32 1.92
N TYR A 95 12.64 -4.48 1.30
CA TYR A 95 12.54 -4.65 -0.15
C TYR A 95 11.26 -5.39 -0.49
N TYR A 96 10.42 -4.78 -1.30
CA TYR A 96 9.15 -5.38 -1.70
C TYR A 96 8.79 -5.04 -3.15
N LEU A 97 8.49 -6.06 -3.94
CA LEU A 97 8.05 -5.92 -5.32
C LEU A 97 6.53 -6.15 -5.42
N ASN A 98 5.81 -5.11 -5.82
CA ASN A 98 4.36 -5.18 -6.04
C ASN A 98 4.06 -5.35 -7.53
N LEU A 99 3.75 -6.58 -7.94
CA LEU A 99 3.41 -6.96 -9.31
C LEU A 99 1.90 -6.96 -9.59
N SER A 100 1.09 -6.31 -8.77
CA SER A 100 -0.35 -6.19 -9.03
C SER A 100 -0.64 -5.46 -10.34
N GLY A 101 -1.76 -5.79 -10.97
CA GLY A 101 -2.15 -5.24 -12.28
C GLY A 101 -2.33 -3.72 -12.29
N THR A 102 -2.46 -3.16 -13.47
CA THR A 102 -2.76 -1.74 -13.68
C THR A 102 -4.10 -1.38 -13.02
N GLY A 103 -4.21 -0.19 -12.43
CA GLY A 103 -5.42 0.27 -11.75
C GLY A 103 -5.70 -0.35 -10.38
N SER A 104 -4.81 -1.19 -9.85
CA SER A 104 -4.96 -1.80 -8.52
C SER A 104 -4.77 -0.84 -7.33
N GLY A 105 -4.33 0.40 -7.59
CA GLY A 105 -4.07 1.41 -6.57
C GLY A 105 -2.73 1.23 -5.84
N LYS A 106 -1.68 0.84 -6.58
CA LYS A 106 -0.30 0.69 -6.05
C LYS A 106 0.21 1.96 -5.37
N THR A 107 -0.09 3.12 -5.95
CA THR A 107 0.25 4.45 -5.41
C THR A 107 -0.25 4.61 -3.97
N LEU A 108 -1.53 4.32 -3.73
CA LEU A 108 -2.13 4.41 -2.40
C LEU A 108 -1.39 3.51 -1.39
N SER A 109 -1.08 2.28 -1.76
CA SER A 109 -0.35 1.35 -0.87
C SER A 109 1.05 1.86 -0.52
N ALA A 110 1.76 2.45 -1.47
CA ALA A 110 3.11 2.99 -1.26
C ALA A 110 3.09 4.25 -0.38
N VAL A 111 2.19 5.19 -0.68
CA VAL A 111 2.04 6.44 0.10
C VAL A 111 1.55 6.11 1.52
N LEU A 112 0.60 5.20 1.68
CA LEU A 112 0.11 4.79 3.00
C LEU A 112 1.23 4.11 3.82
N ALA A 113 2.04 3.25 3.20
CA ALA A 113 3.15 2.61 3.87
C ALA A 113 4.20 3.62 4.34
N SER A 114 4.57 4.61 3.52
CA SER A 114 5.53 5.66 3.91
C SER A 114 5.03 6.48 5.11
N ARG A 115 3.72 6.73 5.19
CA ARG A 115 3.10 7.47 6.30
C ARG A 115 3.00 6.64 7.58
N ILE A 116 2.68 5.35 7.49
CA ILE A 116 2.65 4.42 8.64
C ILE A 116 4.06 4.22 9.20
N LEU A 117 5.09 4.19 8.35
CA LEU A 117 6.51 4.11 8.75
C LEU A 117 7.06 5.46 9.25
N ASP A 118 6.26 6.51 9.25
CA ASP A 118 6.67 7.88 9.61
C ASP A 118 7.87 8.39 8.80
N CYS A 119 7.96 8.00 7.52
CA CYS A 119 9.04 8.46 6.64
C CYS A 119 8.97 9.98 6.47
N LYS A 120 9.99 10.70 6.92
CA LYS A 120 10.06 12.17 6.76
C LYS A 120 10.44 12.59 5.36
N VAL A 121 11.16 11.74 4.65
CA VAL A 121 11.51 11.92 3.25
C VAL A 121 11.22 10.64 2.48
N THR A 122 10.46 10.75 1.40
CA THR A 122 10.15 9.64 0.49
C THR A 122 10.56 10.02 -0.92
N LEU A 123 11.47 9.26 -1.52
CA LEU A 123 11.85 9.43 -2.92
C LEU A 123 10.96 8.55 -3.80
N VAL A 124 10.33 9.15 -4.80
CA VAL A 124 9.56 8.49 -5.84
C VAL A 124 10.28 8.67 -7.17
N VAL A 125 10.73 7.56 -7.76
CA VAL A 125 11.32 7.55 -9.10
C VAL A 125 10.36 6.86 -10.05
N CYS A 126 9.92 7.55 -11.09
CA CYS A 126 8.87 7.08 -11.98
C CYS A 126 9.09 7.54 -13.43
N PRO A 127 8.37 6.98 -14.41
CA PRO A 127 8.35 7.51 -15.78
C PRO A 127 7.88 8.98 -15.82
N ASN A 128 8.38 9.75 -16.79
CA ASN A 128 8.09 11.19 -16.89
C ASN A 128 6.58 11.48 -16.93
N ASP A 129 5.82 10.65 -17.64
CA ASP A 129 4.37 10.83 -17.85
C ASP A 129 3.55 10.76 -16.56
N VAL A 130 4.09 10.15 -15.50
CA VAL A 130 3.37 9.97 -14.23
C VAL A 130 3.89 10.85 -13.10
N VAL A 131 4.90 11.69 -13.34
CA VAL A 131 5.41 12.64 -12.33
C VAL A 131 4.30 13.58 -11.86
N GLU A 132 3.53 14.15 -12.80
CA GLU A 132 2.40 15.02 -12.45
C GLU A 132 1.26 14.25 -11.75
N GLN A 133 1.07 12.98 -12.07
CA GLN A 133 0.08 12.16 -11.38
C GLN A 133 0.46 11.97 -9.90
N TRP A 134 1.73 11.67 -9.60
CA TRP A 134 2.19 11.52 -8.23
C TRP A 134 2.24 12.84 -7.46
N GLY A 135 2.87 13.85 -8.05
CA GLY A 135 3.25 15.07 -7.36
C GLY A 135 2.30 16.25 -7.57
N GLY A 136 1.45 16.19 -8.58
CA GLY A 136 0.61 17.32 -9.00
C GLY A 136 1.33 18.32 -9.90
N ASP A 137 0.60 19.35 -10.28
CA ASP A 137 1.11 20.53 -10.98
C ASP A 137 0.49 21.78 -10.36
N PRO A 138 1.20 22.48 -9.47
CA PRO A 138 0.71 23.69 -8.81
C PRO A 138 0.35 24.80 -9.80
N GLN A 139 1.04 24.89 -10.95
CA GLN A 139 0.76 25.91 -11.97
C GLN A 139 -0.60 25.68 -12.65
N LYS A 140 -1.02 24.43 -12.74
CA LYS A 140 -2.34 24.03 -13.26
C LYS A 140 -3.41 23.89 -12.17
N GLY A 141 -3.06 24.16 -10.89
CA GLY A 141 -3.97 23.97 -9.76
C GLY A 141 -4.35 22.50 -9.52
N LYS A 142 -3.52 21.55 -9.97
CA LYS A 142 -3.77 20.11 -9.81
C LYS A 142 -3.00 19.56 -8.62
N ASN A 143 -3.71 18.93 -7.68
CA ASN A 143 -3.11 18.05 -6.70
C ASN A 143 -2.68 16.75 -7.39
N GLY A 144 -1.58 16.14 -6.90
CA GLY A 144 -1.22 14.79 -7.28
C GLY A 144 -1.76 13.77 -6.27
N ASP A 145 -1.67 12.49 -6.64
CA ASP A 145 -2.15 11.37 -5.81
C ASP A 145 -1.65 11.45 -4.35
N ILE A 146 -0.42 11.92 -4.13
CA ILE A 146 0.16 12.06 -2.78
C ILE A 146 -0.68 13.01 -1.92
N LYS A 147 -1.00 14.20 -2.43
CA LYS A 147 -1.80 15.20 -1.70
C LYS A 147 -3.29 14.84 -1.63
N ASP A 148 -3.80 14.11 -2.61
CA ASP A 148 -5.16 13.58 -2.56
C ASP A 148 -5.32 12.54 -1.44
N ILE A 149 -4.27 11.77 -1.15
CA ILE A 149 -4.26 10.78 -0.06
C ILE A 149 -3.96 11.45 1.29
N PHE A 150 -2.96 12.36 1.33
CA PHE A 150 -2.55 13.10 2.51
C PHE A 150 -2.29 14.58 2.18
N PRO A 151 -3.25 15.48 2.38
CA PRO A 151 -3.16 16.89 2.01
C PRO A 151 -2.04 17.68 2.69
N ASP A 152 -1.58 17.22 3.86
CA ASP A 152 -0.48 17.81 4.62
C ASP A 152 0.91 17.44 4.08
N SER A 153 1.00 16.61 3.04
CA SER A 153 2.27 16.25 2.41
C SER A 153 2.91 17.44 1.68
N VAL A 154 4.21 17.61 1.86
CA VAL A 154 5.00 18.54 1.06
C VAL A 154 5.58 17.79 -0.12
N VAL A 155 5.28 18.23 -1.34
CA VAL A 155 5.68 17.51 -2.55
C VAL A 155 6.52 18.41 -3.44
N TYR A 156 7.70 17.92 -3.79
CA TYR A 156 8.64 18.56 -4.70
C TYR A 156 8.73 17.75 -5.99
N THR A 157 8.63 18.43 -7.11
CA THR A 157 8.71 17.83 -8.45
C THR A 157 9.74 18.56 -9.32
N LYS A 158 10.18 17.94 -10.39
CA LYS A 158 11.05 18.57 -11.39
C LYS A 158 12.34 19.12 -10.75
N ASN A 159 12.65 20.40 -11.00
CA ASN A 159 13.87 21.05 -10.54
C ASN A 159 13.83 21.41 -9.04
N ASP A 160 12.66 21.55 -8.45
CA ASP A 160 12.50 21.92 -7.03
C ASP A 160 13.09 20.85 -6.10
N VAL A 161 13.15 19.60 -6.57
CA VAL A 161 13.78 18.47 -5.82
C VAL A 161 15.25 18.75 -5.51
N PHE A 162 15.98 19.42 -6.39
CA PHE A 162 17.42 19.66 -6.24
C PHE A 162 17.74 20.92 -5.44
N THR A 163 16.80 21.81 -5.27
CA THR A 163 16.98 23.11 -4.59
C THR A 163 16.34 23.17 -3.22
N THR A 164 15.50 22.17 -2.88
CA THR A 164 14.76 22.15 -1.63
C THR A 164 15.67 21.88 -0.42
N LYS A 165 15.30 22.48 0.72
CA LYS A 165 15.88 22.15 2.02
C LYS A 165 14.92 21.22 2.76
N LEU A 166 15.38 20.01 2.99
CA LEU A 166 14.62 19.00 3.73
C LEU A 166 14.57 19.34 5.22
N ASN A 167 13.48 18.97 5.87
CA ASN A 167 13.30 19.13 7.30
C ASN A 167 12.76 17.83 7.93
N SER A 168 12.79 17.73 9.26
CA SER A 168 12.34 16.55 10.01
C SER A 168 10.90 16.63 10.50
N LYS A 169 10.19 17.74 10.25
CA LYS A 169 8.83 17.96 10.76
C LYS A 169 7.77 17.44 9.80
N ASP A 170 7.95 17.71 8.50
CA ASP A 170 6.97 17.41 7.47
C ASP A 170 7.22 16.05 6.82
N HIS A 171 6.18 15.46 6.26
CA HIS A 171 6.31 14.33 5.35
C HIS A 171 6.55 14.85 3.93
N GLN A 172 7.78 14.74 3.46
CA GLN A 172 8.25 15.30 2.21
C GLN A 172 8.41 14.22 1.15
N TYR A 173 7.91 14.49 -0.04
CA TYR A 173 8.01 13.59 -1.18
C TYR A 173 8.80 14.27 -2.30
N LEU A 174 9.85 13.60 -2.74
CA LEU A 174 10.68 14.00 -3.87
C LEU A 174 10.29 13.14 -5.07
N VAL A 175 9.64 13.72 -6.07
CA VAL A 175 9.15 12.98 -7.24
C VAL A 175 9.98 13.32 -8.46
N LEU A 176 10.73 12.35 -8.96
CA LEU A 176 11.65 12.47 -10.08
C LEU A 176 11.32 11.46 -11.20
N ASN A 177 11.64 11.82 -12.42
CA ASN A 177 11.73 10.87 -13.50
C ASN A 177 13.09 10.16 -13.54
N TRP A 178 13.16 9.05 -14.27
CA TRP A 178 14.36 8.22 -14.34
C TRP A 178 15.59 9.00 -14.85
N GLU A 179 15.39 9.85 -15.86
CA GLU A 179 16.48 10.62 -16.51
C GLU A 179 17.09 11.65 -15.57
N LYS A 180 16.34 12.16 -14.60
CA LYS A 180 16.84 13.11 -13.61
C LYS A 180 17.43 12.44 -12.37
N PHE A 181 17.14 11.14 -12.19
CA PHE A 181 17.68 10.38 -11.07
C PHE A 181 19.10 9.86 -11.35
N GLN A 182 19.49 9.73 -12.60
CA GLN A 182 20.85 9.35 -13.01
C GLN A 182 21.81 10.51 -12.84
#